data_94b25cbc277cc98d8d9f9c8f9e9aab1f
#
_entry.id   94b25cbc277cc98d8d9f9c8f9e9aab1f
#
_cell.length_a   1.000
_cell.length_b   1.000
_cell.length_c   1.000
_cell.angle_alpha   90.00
_cell.angle_beta   90.00
_cell.angle_gamma   90.00
#
_symmetry.space_group_name_H-M   'P 1'
#
loop_
_entity.id
_entity.type
_entity.pdbx_description
1 polymer ?
#
loop_
_entity_poly.entity_id
_entity_poly.type
_entity_poly.pdbx_seq_one_letter_code
_entity_poly.pdbx_strand_id
1 'polypeptide(L)'
;STASATLAVPFKIKGTNYTMSSACATSGHCIGNSMELIQMGKQDIVFAGGSEELHWAMTAMFDAMTALSSKYNDKPQTASRAYDKNRDGFVIAGGGGVLVLEEYEHAKSRGAKIYAELTGYGATSDGYDMVAPSGEGASRCMKMAMATAKNKVDYINTHGTSTPVG
;
A
#
# COMPACT_ATOMS: atom_id res chain seq x y z
N SER A 1 -14.31 6.15 6.85
CA SER A 1 -13.02 6.80 7.05
C SER A 1 -13.07 8.27 6.65
N THR A 2 -12.42 9.13 7.43
CA THR A 2 -12.40 10.58 7.24
C THR A 2 -11.13 11.11 6.56
N ALA A 3 -10.13 10.26 6.34
CA ALA A 3 -8.83 10.67 5.81
C ALA A 3 -8.96 11.41 4.46
N SER A 4 -9.68 10.83 3.49
CA SER A 4 -9.89 11.46 2.18
C SER A 4 -10.68 12.77 2.28
N ALA A 5 -11.72 12.82 3.13
CA ALA A 5 -12.51 14.01 3.35
C ALA A 5 -11.68 15.13 4.01
N THR A 6 -10.82 14.77 4.98
CA THR A 6 -9.95 15.73 5.66
C THR A 6 -8.95 16.37 4.69
N LEU A 7 -8.39 15.59 3.75
CA LEU A 7 -7.47 16.12 2.74
C LEU A 7 -8.18 17.01 1.69
N ALA A 8 -9.44 16.72 1.40
CA ALA A 8 -10.19 17.47 0.37
C ALA A 8 -10.31 18.96 0.68
N VAL A 9 -10.47 19.33 1.95
CA VAL A 9 -10.73 20.71 2.37
C VAL A 9 -9.50 21.62 2.19
N PRO A 10 -8.32 21.33 2.77
CA PRO A 10 -7.16 22.20 2.63
C PRO A 10 -6.64 22.28 1.19
N PHE A 11 -6.73 21.19 0.43
CA PHE A 11 -6.32 21.16 -0.98
C PHE A 11 -7.42 21.59 -1.95
N LYS A 12 -8.61 21.94 -1.45
CA LYS A 12 -9.76 22.36 -2.27
C LYS A 12 -10.09 21.37 -3.40
N ILE A 13 -10.00 20.08 -3.10
CA ILE A 13 -10.27 19.01 -4.07
C ILE A 13 -11.74 19.02 -4.44
N LYS A 14 -12.03 19.09 -5.73
CA LYS A 14 -13.41 19.17 -6.27
C LYS A 14 -13.78 17.95 -7.13
N GLY A 15 -12.83 17.10 -7.44
CA GLY A 15 -13.04 15.88 -8.21
C GLY A 15 -13.60 14.74 -7.38
N THR A 16 -13.46 13.54 -7.89
CA THR A 16 -13.86 12.31 -7.20
C THR A 16 -13.13 12.16 -5.85
N ASN A 17 -13.91 11.89 -4.79
CA ASN A 17 -13.35 11.68 -3.45
C ASN A 17 -14.09 10.53 -2.78
N TYR A 18 -13.38 9.46 -2.46
CA TYR A 18 -13.91 8.32 -1.73
C TYR A 18 -12.78 7.60 -0.96
N THR A 19 -13.18 6.75 -0.05
CA THR A 19 -12.29 5.85 0.69
C THR A 19 -12.67 4.41 0.38
N MET A 20 -11.69 3.56 0.20
CA MET A 20 -11.86 2.12 0.14
C MET A 20 -11.11 1.45 1.27
N SER A 21 -11.36 0.18 1.50
CA SER A 21 -10.64 -0.63 2.50
C SER A 21 -10.38 -2.02 1.96
N SER A 22 -9.13 -2.43 2.01
CA SER A 22 -8.64 -3.77 1.66
C SER A 22 -7.41 -4.12 2.52
N ALA A 23 -7.52 -3.88 3.83
CA ALA A 23 -6.44 -4.09 4.80
C ALA A 23 -5.09 -3.54 4.27
N CYS A 24 -4.03 -4.33 4.31
CA CYS A 24 -2.68 -3.91 3.87
C CYS A 24 -2.58 -3.55 2.38
N ALA A 25 -3.51 -4.01 1.54
CA ALA A 25 -3.54 -3.71 0.11
C ALA A 25 -4.23 -2.38 -0.23
N THR A 26 -4.87 -1.72 0.74
CA THR A 26 -5.70 -0.53 0.51
C THR A 26 -4.97 0.57 -0.26
N SER A 27 -3.78 0.95 0.18
CA SER A 27 -3.01 2.02 -0.49
C SER A 27 -2.65 1.65 -1.93
N GLY A 28 -2.29 0.38 -2.17
CA GLY A 28 -2.03 -0.14 -3.51
C GLY A 28 -3.25 -0.03 -4.42
N HIS A 29 -4.44 -0.36 -3.91
CA HIS A 29 -5.70 -0.18 -4.65
C HIS A 29 -6.02 1.30 -4.89
N CYS A 30 -5.82 2.17 -3.90
CA CYS A 30 -6.02 3.61 -4.10
C CYS A 30 -5.12 4.15 -5.22
N ILE A 31 -3.86 3.76 -5.23
CA ILE A 31 -2.89 4.17 -6.26
C ILE A 31 -3.28 3.61 -7.64
N GLY A 32 -3.56 2.31 -7.71
CA GLY A 32 -3.92 1.66 -8.97
C GLY A 32 -5.21 2.18 -9.58
N ASN A 33 -6.28 2.31 -8.80
CA ASN A 33 -7.54 2.88 -9.28
C ASN A 33 -7.39 4.35 -9.70
N SER A 34 -6.56 5.10 -9.00
CA SER A 34 -6.27 6.50 -9.40
C SER A 34 -5.52 6.56 -10.72
N MET A 35 -4.57 5.65 -10.97
CA MET A 35 -3.90 5.52 -12.27
C MET A 35 -4.94 5.23 -13.37
N GLU A 36 -5.84 4.29 -13.15
CA GLU A 36 -6.90 3.96 -14.11
C GLU A 36 -7.84 5.15 -14.39
N LEU A 37 -8.21 5.93 -13.35
CA LEU A 37 -9.03 7.14 -13.54
C LEU A 37 -8.31 8.18 -14.43
N ILE A 38 -7.00 8.36 -14.26
CA ILE A 38 -6.19 9.26 -15.07
C ILE A 38 -6.06 8.71 -16.49
N GLN A 39 -5.78 7.43 -16.68
CA GLN A 39 -5.70 6.78 -18.00
C GLN A 39 -7.01 6.86 -18.77
N MET A 40 -8.15 6.82 -18.08
CA MET A 40 -9.47 7.00 -18.67
C MET A 40 -9.82 8.47 -18.96
N GLY A 41 -8.94 9.43 -18.67
CA GLY A 41 -9.18 10.86 -18.83
C GLY A 41 -10.26 11.44 -17.91
N LYS A 42 -10.57 10.77 -16.79
CA LYS A 42 -11.58 11.22 -15.84
C LYS A 42 -11.03 12.21 -14.81
N GLN A 43 -9.75 12.18 -14.56
CA GLN A 43 -9.04 13.06 -13.65
C GLN A 43 -7.65 13.35 -14.21
N ASP A 44 -7.13 14.55 -14.00
CA ASP A 44 -5.77 14.91 -14.39
C ASP A 44 -4.79 14.75 -13.23
N ILE A 45 -5.27 15.00 -11.98
CA ILE A 45 -4.48 14.87 -10.75
C ILE A 45 -5.32 14.14 -9.70
N VAL A 46 -4.71 13.16 -9.01
CA VAL A 46 -5.33 12.42 -7.91
C VAL A 46 -4.36 12.28 -6.75
N PHE A 47 -4.81 12.60 -5.55
CA PHE A 47 -4.13 12.25 -4.29
C PHE A 47 -4.50 10.81 -3.91
N ALA A 48 -3.56 9.92 -3.92
CA ALA A 48 -3.78 8.49 -3.68
C ALA A 48 -2.84 7.94 -2.61
N GLY A 49 -3.36 7.22 -1.65
CA GLY A 49 -2.54 6.68 -0.58
C GLY A 49 -3.36 6.04 0.53
N GLY A 50 -2.79 5.99 1.71
CA GLY A 50 -3.44 5.42 2.88
C GLY A 50 -2.91 5.98 4.18
N SER A 51 -3.64 5.70 5.23
CA SER A 51 -3.27 6.04 6.60
C SER A 51 -3.71 4.94 7.55
N GLU A 52 -2.93 4.76 8.61
CA GLU A 52 -3.23 3.81 9.67
C GLU A 52 -3.07 4.46 11.03
N GLU A 53 -3.96 4.14 11.94
CA GLU A 53 -3.94 4.60 13.32
C GLU A 53 -3.32 3.53 14.22
N LEU A 54 -2.49 3.95 15.17
CA LEU A 54 -2.06 3.07 16.27
C LEU A 54 -3.18 3.01 17.31
N HIS A 55 -3.87 1.87 17.37
CA HIS A 55 -4.99 1.67 18.29
C HIS A 55 -4.93 0.29 18.95
N TRP A 56 -5.29 0.22 20.22
CA TRP A 56 -5.25 -1.04 21.00
C TRP A 56 -6.10 -2.16 20.38
N ALA A 57 -7.22 -1.83 19.74
CA ALA A 57 -8.08 -2.83 19.10
C ALA A 57 -7.39 -3.51 17.90
N MET A 58 -6.59 -2.77 17.13
CA MET A 58 -5.75 -3.34 16.06
C MET A 58 -4.71 -4.29 16.65
N THR A 59 -4.06 -3.89 17.73
CA THR A 59 -3.10 -4.73 18.46
C THR A 59 -3.76 -6.02 18.93
N ALA A 60 -4.91 -5.94 19.60
CA ALA A 60 -5.63 -7.11 20.09
C ALA A 60 -6.06 -8.07 18.97
N MET A 61 -6.49 -7.54 17.82
CA MET A 61 -6.88 -8.32 16.66
C MET A 61 -5.69 -9.11 16.08
N PHE A 62 -4.56 -8.46 15.87
CA PHE A 62 -3.36 -9.12 15.35
C PHE A 62 -2.66 -10.02 16.35
N ASP A 63 -2.76 -9.71 17.65
CA ASP A 63 -2.30 -10.61 18.72
C ASP A 63 -3.12 -11.91 18.75
N ALA A 64 -4.44 -11.81 18.62
CA ALA A 64 -5.33 -12.97 18.52
C ALA A 64 -5.00 -13.87 17.29
N MET A 65 -4.44 -13.31 16.23
CA MET A 65 -3.94 -14.06 15.07
C MET A 65 -2.50 -14.58 15.25
N THR A 66 -1.87 -14.36 16.41
CA THR A 66 -0.47 -14.70 16.68
C THR A 66 0.53 -14.09 15.69
N ALA A 67 0.20 -12.93 15.16
CA ALA A 67 1.01 -12.25 14.13
C ALA A 67 2.04 -11.26 14.71
N LEU A 68 1.91 -10.91 16.00
CA LEU A 68 2.80 -9.93 16.62
C LEU A 68 4.06 -10.55 17.20
N SER A 69 5.15 -9.77 17.18
CA SER A 69 6.38 -10.10 17.87
C SER A 69 6.15 -10.15 19.40
N SER A 70 6.60 -11.21 20.04
CA SER A 70 6.48 -11.40 21.50
C SER A 70 7.79 -11.75 22.18
N LYS A 71 8.79 -12.22 21.45
CA LYS A 71 10.08 -12.66 22.01
C LYS A 71 11.00 -11.52 22.42
N TYR A 72 10.70 -10.31 22.01
CA TYR A 72 11.56 -9.14 22.21
C TYR A 72 10.98 -8.10 23.15
N ASN A 73 9.99 -8.45 23.98
CA ASN A 73 9.34 -7.51 24.90
C ASN A 73 10.33 -6.89 25.91
N ASP A 74 11.38 -7.63 26.30
CA ASP A 74 12.45 -7.12 27.15
C ASP A 74 13.43 -6.19 26.41
N LYS A 75 13.41 -6.19 25.06
CA LYS A 75 14.28 -5.37 24.21
C LYS A 75 13.49 -4.84 23.01
N PRO A 76 12.45 -4.02 23.23
CA PRO A 76 11.48 -3.64 22.19
C PRO A 76 12.10 -2.93 21.00
N GLN A 77 13.23 -2.24 21.17
CA GLN A 77 13.95 -1.58 20.07
C GLN A 77 14.51 -2.56 19.03
N THR A 78 14.54 -3.85 19.34
CA THR A 78 15.02 -4.91 18.44
C THR A 78 13.90 -5.81 17.92
N ALA A 79 12.64 -5.52 18.25
CA ALA A 79 11.50 -6.36 17.91
C ALA A 79 11.14 -6.29 16.42
N SER A 80 11.07 -5.08 15.84
CA SER A 80 10.81 -4.90 14.41
C SER A 80 12.05 -5.26 13.60
N ARG A 81 11.98 -6.41 12.89
CA ARG A 81 13.14 -6.99 12.18
C ARG A 81 12.74 -7.75 10.91
N ALA A 82 12.01 -7.09 10.04
CA ALA A 82 11.62 -7.67 8.76
C ALA A 82 12.84 -8.28 8.02
N TYR A 83 12.64 -9.44 7.39
CA TYR A 83 13.66 -10.22 6.68
C TYR A 83 14.79 -10.84 7.54
N ASP A 84 14.82 -10.57 8.84
CA ASP A 84 15.78 -11.23 9.75
C ASP A 84 15.38 -12.70 9.98
N LYS A 85 16.38 -13.60 10.09
CA LYS A 85 16.12 -15.02 10.34
C LYS A 85 15.47 -15.31 11.70
N ASN A 86 15.61 -14.40 12.67
CA ASN A 86 15.05 -14.53 14.01
C ASN A 86 13.76 -13.71 14.20
N ARG A 87 13.15 -13.23 13.10
CA ARG A 87 11.86 -12.52 13.15
C ARG A 87 10.76 -13.42 13.73
N ASP A 88 9.86 -12.86 14.49
CA ASP A 88 8.82 -13.62 15.17
C ASP A 88 7.42 -12.99 15.10
N GLY A 89 7.26 -11.98 14.31
CA GLY A 89 6.04 -11.22 14.14
C GLY A 89 6.32 -9.74 13.87
N PHE A 90 5.28 -8.99 13.58
CA PHE A 90 5.41 -7.56 13.37
C PHE A 90 5.12 -6.74 14.63
N VAL A 91 5.43 -5.47 14.60
CA VAL A 91 5.16 -4.49 15.65
C VAL A 91 4.14 -3.49 15.12
N ILE A 92 3.03 -3.34 15.81
CA ILE A 92 1.98 -2.38 15.43
C ILE A 92 2.54 -0.96 15.42
N ALA A 93 2.22 -0.23 14.37
CA ALA A 93 2.57 1.17 14.22
C ALA A 93 1.46 1.93 13.50
N GLY A 94 1.53 3.25 13.54
CA GLY A 94 0.68 4.14 12.76
C GLY A 94 1.49 4.89 11.71
N GLY A 95 0.81 5.50 10.75
CA GLY A 95 1.46 6.32 9.74
C GLY A 95 0.52 6.70 8.61
N GLY A 96 1.01 7.51 7.69
CA GLY A 96 0.28 7.89 6.49
C GLY A 96 1.22 8.22 5.35
N GLY A 97 0.80 7.92 4.13
CA GLY A 97 1.53 8.26 2.93
C GLY A 97 0.56 8.52 1.78
N VAL A 98 0.82 9.58 1.03
CA VAL A 98 0.00 9.97 -0.12
C VAL A 98 0.91 10.29 -1.29
N LEU A 99 0.61 9.71 -2.43
CA LEU A 99 1.20 10.08 -3.72
C LEU A 99 0.30 11.08 -4.44
N VAL A 100 0.91 12.02 -5.12
CA VAL A 100 0.23 12.87 -6.10
C VAL A 100 0.46 12.25 -7.46
N LEU A 101 -0.56 11.60 -8.00
CA LEU A 101 -0.55 11.05 -9.34
C LEU A 101 -1.06 12.12 -10.31
N GLU A 102 -0.40 12.26 -11.44
CA GLU A 102 -0.73 13.28 -12.42
C GLU A 102 -0.51 12.75 -13.84
N GLU A 103 -1.37 13.14 -14.75
CA GLU A 103 -1.20 12.84 -16.16
C GLU A 103 0.13 13.44 -16.66
N TYR A 104 0.87 12.68 -17.46
CA TYR A 104 2.25 13.00 -17.79
C TYR A 104 2.42 14.33 -18.55
N GLU A 105 1.62 14.56 -19.59
CA GLU A 105 1.72 15.80 -20.37
C GLU A 105 1.17 17.01 -19.59
N HIS A 106 0.17 16.79 -18.73
CA HIS A 106 -0.31 17.80 -17.81
C HIS A 106 0.82 18.24 -16.86
N ALA A 107 1.52 17.29 -16.25
CA ALA A 107 2.66 17.56 -15.37
C ALA A 107 3.77 18.33 -16.08
N LYS A 108 4.12 17.92 -17.29
CA LYS A 108 5.14 18.59 -18.11
C LYS A 108 4.75 20.02 -18.47
N SER A 109 3.50 20.23 -18.88
CA SER A 109 3.02 21.54 -19.33
C SER A 109 3.13 22.63 -18.27
N ARG A 110 3.01 22.25 -16.99
CA ARG A 110 3.17 23.17 -15.86
C ARG A 110 4.57 23.17 -15.23
N GLY A 111 5.52 22.44 -15.81
CA GLY A 111 6.89 22.33 -15.29
C GLY A 111 7.01 21.60 -13.96
N ALA A 112 6.12 20.63 -13.70
CA ALA A 112 6.16 19.86 -12.46
C ALA A 112 7.42 19.00 -12.37
N LYS A 113 7.95 18.82 -11.15
CA LYS A 113 9.01 17.86 -10.92
C LYS A 113 8.40 16.45 -10.92
N ILE A 114 8.77 15.64 -11.90
CA ILE A 114 8.37 14.24 -11.99
C ILE A 114 9.42 13.39 -11.29
N TYR A 115 9.00 12.59 -10.30
CA TYR A 115 9.88 11.70 -9.53
C TYR A 115 9.99 10.33 -10.18
N ALA A 116 8.89 9.81 -10.72
CA ALA A 116 8.81 8.51 -11.36
C ALA A 116 7.56 8.42 -12.24
N GLU A 117 7.52 7.43 -13.11
CA GLU A 117 6.32 7.02 -13.84
C GLU A 117 5.71 5.78 -13.19
N LEU A 118 4.40 5.80 -12.95
CA LEU A 118 3.63 4.62 -12.55
C LEU A 118 3.16 3.91 -13.82
N THR A 119 3.76 2.78 -14.13
CA THR A 119 3.59 2.11 -15.43
C THR A 119 2.70 0.88 -15.39
N GLY A 120 2.36 0.36 -14.21
CA GLY A 120 1.53 -0.82 -14.11
C GLY A 120 0.85 -0.97 -12.77
N TYR A 121 -0.28 -1.66 -12.80
CA TYR A 121 -1.06 -2.04 -11.64
C TYR A 121 -1.60 -3.45 -11.81
N GLY A 122 -1.67 -4.19 -10.69
CA GLY A 122 -2.28 -5.49 -10.65
C GLY A 122 -2.95 -5.72 -9.31
N ALA A 123 -4.13 -6.30 -9.34
CA ALA A 123 -4.87 -6.69 -8.16
C ALA A 123 -5.53 -8.04 -8.38
N THR A 124 -5.38 -8.95 -7.43
CA THR A 124 -5.96 -10.30 -7.49
C THR A 124 -6.49 -10.70 -6.12
N SER A 125 -7.50 -11.53 -6.11
CA SER A 125 -7.87 -12.28 -4.91
C SER A 125 -7.11 -13.60 -4.91
N ASP A 126 -6.50 -13.97 -3.77
CA ASP A 126 -5.82 -15.27 -3.64
C ASP A 126 -6.83 -16.42 -3.64
N GLY A 127 -7.96 -16.25 -2.96
CA GLY A 127 -9.05 -17.24 -2.94
C GLY A 127 -8.69 -18.55 -2.22
N TYR A 128 -7.59 -18.56 -1.46
CA TYR A 128 -7.08 -19.75 -0.79
C TYR A 128 -7.50 -19.79 0.68
N ASP A 129 -7.10 -18.82 1.47
CA ASP A 129 -7.37 -18.73 2.90
C ASP A 129 -7.56 -17.25 3.29
N MET A 130 -8.24 -17.00 4.42
CA MET A 130 -8.47 -15.64 4.89
C MET A 130 -7.18 -14.93 5.35
N VAL A 131 -6.23 -15.66 5.91
CA VAL A 131 -5.03 -15.13 6.56
C VAL A 131 -3.75 -15.64 5.89
N ALA A 132 -3.68 -16.94 5.60
CA ALA A 132 -2.49 -17.58 5.05
C ALA A 132 -2.40 -17.43 3.53
N PRO A 133 -1.36 -16.77 2.98
CA PRO A 133 -1.22 -16.64 1.54
C PRO A 133 -0.79 -17.96 0.89
N SER A 134 -1.35 -18.27 -0.30
CA SER A 134 -0.88 -19.40 -1.11
C SER A 134 0.45 -19.11 -1.83
N GLY A 135 0.79 -17.84 -2.01
CA GLY A 135 1.89 -17.34 -2.85
C GLY A 135 1.52 -17.24 -4.34
N GLU A 136 0.50 -17.93 -4.80
CA GLU A 136 0.05 -17.90 -6.20
C GLU A 136 -0.64 -16.58 -6.54
N GLY A 137 -1.53 -16.10 -5.68
CA GLY A 137 -2.25 -14.83 -5.89
C GLY A 137 -1.30 -13.64 -5.96
N ALA A 138 -0.31 -13.57 -5.10
CA ALA A 138 0.73 -12.55 -5.16
C ALA A 138 1.54 -12.60 -6.46
N SER A 139 1.89 -13.81 -6.91
CA SER A 139 2.60 -14.01 -8.18
C SER A 139 1.77 -13.53 -9.38
N ARG A 140 0.46 -13.81 -9.41
CA ARG A 140 -0.45 -13.29 -10.45
C ARG A 140 -0.51 -11.77 -10.43
N CYS A 141 -0.69 -11.18 -9.26
CA CYS A 141 -0.74 -9.74 -9.06
C CYS A 141 0.52 -9.05 -9.61
N MET A 142 1.71 -9.55 -9.23
CA MET A 142 2.98 -9.04 -9.73
C MET A 142 3.10 -9.17 -11.26
N LYS A 143 2.72 -10.30 -11.84
CA LYS A 143 2.74 -10.50 -13.29
C LYS A 143 1.82 -9.52 -14.01
N MET A 144 0.64 -9.24 -13.47
CA MET A 144 -0.29 -8.24 -14.02
C MET A 144 0.34 -6.85 -14.00
N ALA A 145 0.90 -6.42 -12.86
CA ALA A 145 1.54 -5.11 -12.76
C ALA A 145 2.76 -4.99 -13.70
N MET A 146 3.51 -6.07 -13.88
CA MET A 146 4.68 -6.11 -14.77
C MET A 146 4.33 -6.18 -16.26
N ALA A 147 3.10 -6.54 -16.62
CA ALA A 147 2.71 -6.73 -18.03
C ALA A 147 2.87 -5.44 -18.88
N THR A 148 2.80 -4.29 -18.25
CA THR A 148 2.97 -2.96 -18.88
C THR A 148 4.34 -2.34 -18.62
N ALA A 149 5.20 -2.99 -17.84
CA ALA A 149 6.55 -2.52 -17.55
C ALA A 149 7.45 -2.69 -18.79
N LYS A 150 8.14 -1.62 -19.18
CA LYS A 150 9.06 -1.62 -20.33
C LYS A 150 10.45 -2.14 -19.98
N ASN A 151 10.82 -2.11 -18.71
CA ASN A 151 12.15 -2.42 -18.24
C ASN A 151 12.13 -3.62 -17.24
N LYS A 152 13.29 -4.21 -17.05
CA LYS A 152 13.49 -5.16 -15.95
C LYS A 152 13.19 -4.51 -14.60
N VAL A 153 12.64 -5.31 -13.69
CA VAL A 153 12.46 -4.91 -12.30
C VAL A 153 13.75 -5.15 -11.54
N ASP A 154 14.30 -4.12 -10.94
CA ASP A 154 15.55 -4.18 -10.16
C ASP A 154 15.29 -4.33 -8.66
N TYR A 155 14.12 -3.91 -8.18
CA TYR A 155 13.73 -3.98 -6.78
C TYR A 155 12.26 -4.37 -6.63
N ILE A 156 11.99 -5.27 -5.68
CA ILE A 156 10.63 -5.69 -5.31
C ILE A 156 10.46 -5.51 -3.80
N ASN A 157 9.49 -4.71 -3.40
CA ASN A 157 9.01 -4.70 -2.02
C ASN A 157 7.96 -5.79 -1.86
N THR A 158 8.27 -6.85 -1.14
CA THR A 158 7.43 -8.04 -1.00
C THR A 158 6.44 -7.97 0.15
N HIS A 159 6.23 -6.78 0.71
CA HIS A 159 5.47 -6.56 1.94
C HIS A 159 6.23 -6.97 3.21
N GLY A 160 6.77 -8.17 3.31
CA GLY A 160 7.72 -8.65 4.32
C GLY A 160 7.45 -8.15 5.74
N THR A 161 6.34 -8.57 6.37
CA THR A 161 5.83 -7.98 7.61
C THR A 161 6.52 -8.46 8.88
N SER A 162 7.63 -9.19 8.78
CA SER A 162 8.35 -9.74 9.94
C SER A 162 7.69 -10.95 10.59
N THR A 163 6.62 -11.49 10.02
CA THR A 163 6.09 -12.79 10.48
C THR A 163 7.04 -13.94 10.06
N PRO A 164 6.99 -15.11 10.72
CA PRO A 164 7.80 -16.25 10.31
C PRO A 164 7.59 -16.70 8.86
N VAL A 165 6.38 -16.49 8.33
CA VAL A 165 6.02 -16.87 6.95
C VAL A 165 6.58 -15.86 5.94
N GLY A 166 6.59 -14.55 6.25
CA GLY A 166 7.08 -13.56 5.29
C GLY A 166 6.96 -12.11 5.73
#